data_7981096bb1f38692464a0c15e08c1eb1
#
_entry.id   7981096bb1f38692464a0c15e08c1eb1
#
_cell.length_a   1.000
_cell.length_b   1.000
_cell.length_c   1.000
_cell.angle_alpha   90.00
_cell.angle_beta   90.00
_cell.angle_gamma   90.00
#
_symmetry.space_group_name_H-M   'P 1'
#
loop_
_entity.id
_entity.type
_entity.pdbx_description
1 polymer ?
#
loop_
_entity_poly.entity_id
_entity_poly.type
_entity_poly.pdbx_seq_one_letter_code
_entity_poly.pdbx_strand_id
1 'polypeptide(L)'
;MTSTGLTGFLLARIAEDEAAANAVKDVGADVWNIDVIHRSLDLHPLVTHSTDGDRTRLAQHFDPARVLAACDAMRLIVAIHRAYQPVGDPVFSPDWLSDDWCVGCCYNSDEERITQHIDDCPILRALALPFAAHPEFRAEWN
;
A
#
# COMPACT_ATOMS: atom_id res chain seq x y z
N MET A 1 -16.41 -12.77 -10.85
CA MET A 1 -15.17 -12.12 -10.36
C MET A 1 -15.60 -11.22 -9.22
N THR A 2 -15.31 -11.60 -7.98
CA THR A 2 -15.58 -10.76 -6.82
C THR A 2 -14.67 -9.54 -6.93
N SER A 3 -15.28 -8.37 -7.13
CA SER A 3 -14.57 -7.09 -7.15
C SER A 3 -13.87 -6.89 -5.81
N THR A 4 -12.57 -6.99 -5.79
CA THR A 4 -11.75 -6.76 -4.60
C THR A 4 -11.87 -5.28 -4.23
N GLY A 5 -12.34 -4.95 -3.01
CA GLY A 5 -12.39 -3.56 -2.51
C GLY A 5 -10.98 -2.99 -2.30
N LEU A 6 -10.91 -1.70 -1.96
CA LEU A 6 -9.65 -0.96 -1.77
C LEU A 6 -8.69 -1.66 -0.79
N THR A 7 -9.20 -2.18 0.33
CA THR A 7 -8.41 -2.94 1.31
C THR A 7 -7.76 -4.18 0.69
N GLY A 8 -8.54 -4.97 -0.04
CA GLY A 8 -8.02 -6.17 -0.71
C GLY A 8 -7.00 -5.86 -1.79
N PHE A 9 -7.22 -4.80 -2.57
CA PHE A 9 -6.25 -4.30 -3.54
C PHE A 9 -4.92 -3.95 -2.87
N LEU A 10 -4.95 -3.13 -1.82
CA LEU A 10 -3.74 -2.73 -1.08
C LEU A 10 -2.98 -3.94 -0.51
N LEU A 11 -3.68 -4.89 0.12
CA LEU A 11 -3.03 -6.08 0.66
C LEU A 11 -2.37 -6.94 -0.42
N ALA A 12 -2.96 -7.02 -1.61
CA ALA A 12 -2.35 -7.72 -2.75
C ALA A 12 -1.07 -7.03 -3.23
N ARG A 13 -1.08 -5.70 -3.36
CA ARG A 13 0.13 -4.92 -3.76
C ARG A 13 1.25 -5.02 -2.73
N ILE A 14 0.92 -4.92 -1.45
CA ILE A 14 1.89 -5.10 -0.36
C ILE A 14 2.53 -6.51 -0.43
N ALA A 15 1.73 -7.54 -0.68
CA ALA A 15 2.24 -8.91 -0.79
C ALA A 15 3.18 -9.11 -2.00
N GLU A 16 2.91 -8.43 -3.12
CA GLU A 16 3.80 -8.44 -4.29
C GLU A 16 5.15 -7.76 -4.00
N ASP A 17 5.13 -6.59 -3.36
CA ASP A 17 6.34 -5.88 -2.96
C ASP A 17 7.16 -6.69 -1.95
N GLU A 18 6.52 -7.34 -0.98
CA GLU A 18 7.18 -8.26 -0.04
C GLU A 18 7.82 -9.45 -0.75
N ALA A 19 7.11 -10.06 -1.70
CA ALA A 19 7.62 -11.20 -2.46
C ALA A 19 8.85 -10.79 -3.29
N ALA A 20 8.79 -9.63 -3.94
CA ALA A 20 9.90 -9.09 -4.71
C ALA A 20 11.13 -8.79 -3.82
N ALA A 21 10.91 -8.14 -2.67
CA ALA A 21 11.98 -7.81 -1.73
C ALA A 21 12.64 -9.07 -1.13
N ASN A 22 11.86 -10.09 -0.77
CA ASN A 22 12.38 -11.35 -0.26
C ASN A 22 13.17 -12.12 -1.32
N ALA A 23 12.69 -12.16 -2.56
CA ALA A 23 13.40 -12.83 -3.67
C ALA A 23 14.81 -12.24 -3.87
N VAL A 24 14.94 -10.92 -3.72
CA VAL A 24 16.25 -10.25 -3.85
C VAL A 24 17.12 -10.44 -2.62
N LYS A 25 16.54 -10.42 -1.42
CA LYS A 25 17.27 -10.66 -0.16
C LYS A 25 17.95 -12.03 -0.13
N ASP A 26 17.29 -13.05 -0.70
CA ASP A 26 17.80 -14.43 -0.72
C ASP A 26 18.99 -14.61 -1.69
N VAL A 27 19.14 -13.73 -2.69
CA VAL A 27 20.25 -13.78 -3.66
C VAL A 27 21.58 -13.25 -3.09
N GLY A 28 21.54 -12.59 -1.91
CA GLY A 28 22.71 -12.07 -1.19
C GLY A 28 23.07 -10.62 -1.55
N ALA A 29 23.68 -9.94 -0.59
CA ALA A 29 24.00 -8.51 -0.67
C ALA A 29 24.97 -8.14 -1.82
N ASP A 30 25.71 -9.09 -2.36
CA ASP A 30 26.67 -8.89 -3.44
C ASP A 30 26.01 -8.58 -4.81
N VAL A 31 24.70 -8.85 -4.95
CA VAL A 31 23.93 -8.62 -6.19
C VAL A 31 23.34 -7.20 -6.24
N TRP A 32 23.38 -6.45 -5.16
CA TRP A 32 23.00 -5.03 -5.12
C TRP A 32 24.11 -4.14 -5.71
N ASN A 33 24.73 -4.62 -6.78
CA ASN A 33 25.58 -3.79 -7.58
C ASN A 33 24.67 -2.83 -8.39
N ILE A 34 24.92 -1.54 -8.27
CA ILE A 34 24.25 -0.46 -9.01
C ILE A 34 24.09 -0.80 -10.49
N ASP A 35 25.06 -1.51 -11.10
CA ASP A 35 25.01 -1.94 -12.49
C ASP A 35 23.91 -2.97 -12.80
N VAL A 36 23.53 -3.80 -11.82
CA VAL A 36 22.44 -4.78 -11.97
C VAL A 36 21.09 -4.08 -11.89
N ILE A 37 20.94 -3.15 -10.96
CA ILE A 37 19.72 -2.32 -10.83
C ILE A 37 19.51 -1.50 -12.10
N HIS A 38 20.54 -0.92 -12.67
CA HIS A 38 20.49 -0.19 -13.93
C HIS A 38 19.96 -1.02 -15.11
N ARG A 39 20.41 -2.26 -15.22
CA ARG A 39 20.00 -3.16 -16.30
C ARG A 39 18.57 -3.67 -16.11
N SER A 40 18.18 -3.90 -14.87
CA SER A 40 16.86 -4.48 -14.54
C SER A 40 15.72 -3.47 -14.67
N LEU A 41 15.98 -2.18 -14.45
CA LEU A 41 14.96 -1.13 -14.42
C LEU A 41 14.93 -0.30 -15.74
N ASP A 42 15.77 -0.63 -16.73
CA ASP A 42 15.89 0.12 -18.00
C ASP A 42 16.05 1.66 -17.79
N LEU A 43 16.71 2.02 -16.68
CA LEU A 43 16.91 3.42 -16.25
C LEU A 43 18.11 4.08 -16.98
N HIS A 44 18.69 3.39 -17.95
CA HIS A 44 19.88 3.86 -18.69
C HIS A 44 19.78 5.31 -19.17
N PRO A 45 18.64 5.80 -19.70
CA PRO A 45 18.55 7.20 -20.16
C PRO A 45 18.53 8.22 -19.01
N LEU A 46 18.03 7.84 -17.84
CA LEU A 46 17.86 8.76 -16.69
C LEU A 46 19.12 8.88 -15.84
N VAL A 47 20.02 7.90 -15.92
CA VAL A 47 21.18 7.78 -15.01
C VAL A 47 22.47 8.31 -15.62
N THR A 48 22.52 8.55 -16.92
CA THR A 48 23.72 9.07 -17.60
C THR A 48 24.16 10.45 -17.12
N HIS A 49 23.28 11.21 -16.46
CA HIS A 49 23.55 12.55 -15.93
C HIS A 49 23.54 12.63 -14.40
N SER A 50 23.36 11.51 -13.68
CA SER A 50 23.34 11.50 -12.21
C SER A 50 24.75 11.33 -11.64
N THR A 51 24.99 11.98 -10.49
CA THR A 51 26.24 11.81 -9.73
C THR A 51 26.26 10.45 -9.03
N ASP A 52 27.46 9.95 -8.66
CA ASP A 52 27.58 8.70 -7.89
C ASP A 52 26.80 8.75 -6.57
N GLY A 53 26.70 9.95 -5.96
CA GLY A 53 25.89 10.15 -4.74
C GLY A 53 24.39 9.97 -4.97
N ASP A 54 23.86 10.40 -6.14
CA ASP A 54 22.46 10.24 -6.49
C ASP A 54 22.12 8.77 -6.78
N ARG A 55 23.04 8.05 -7.42
CA ARG A 55 22.92 6.60 -7.66
C ARG A 55 22.86 5.81 -6.36
N THR A 56 23.74 6.16 -5.42
CA THR A 56 23.77 5.52 -4.09
C THR A 56 22.45 5.78 -3.33
N ARG A 57 21.92 6.99 -3.37
CA ARG A 57 20.63 7.32 -2.75
C ARG A 57 19.49 6.53 -3.39
N LEU A 58 19.46 6.43 -4.71
CA LEU A 58 18.44 5.65 -5.41
C LEU A 58 18.50 4.17 -5.02
N ALA A 59 19.71 3.57 -4.99
CA ALA A 59 19.89 2.18 -4.55
C ALA A 59 19.41 1.96 -3.12
N GLN A 60 19.67 2.90 -2.21
CA GLN A 60 19.18 2.82 -0.82
C GLN A 60 17.65 2.86 -0.72
N HIS A 61 16.95 3.47 -1.67
CA HIS A 61 15.48 3.45 -1.71
C HIS A 61 14.91 2.07 -2.05
N PHE A 62 15.66 1.26 -2.79
CA PHE A 62 15.28 -0.09 -3.20
C PHE A 62 15.93 -1.18 -2.32
N ASP A 63 16.52 -0.82 -1.17
CA ASP A 63 17.01 -1.79 -0.20
C ASP A 63 15.87 -2.70 0.27
N PRO A 64 15.99 -4.05 0.11
CA PRO A 64 14.95 -5.00 0.51
C PRO A 64 14.51 -4.85 1.96
N ALA A 65 15.42 -4.56 2.88
CA ALA A 65 15.08 -4.37 4.28
C ALA A 65 14.17 -3.14 4.47
N ARG A 66 14.43 -2.06 3.72
CA ARG A 66 13.59 -0.87 3.74
C ARG A 66 12.22 -1.13 3.11
N VAL A 67 12.18 -1.86 1.99
CA VAL A 67 10.92 -2.23 1.33
C VAL A 67 10.06 -3.07 2.28
N LEU A 68 10.64 -4.08 2.92
CA LEU A 68 9.93 -4.92 3.89
C LEU A 68 9.41 -4.10 5.08
N ALA A 69 10.22 -3.20 5.64
CA ALA A 69 9.76 -2.32 6.72
C ALA A 69 8.62 -1.38 6.28
N ALA A 70 8.64 -0.90 5.03
CA ALA A 70 7.53 -0.12 4.46
C ALA A 70 6.27 -0.97 4.29
N CYS A 71 6.38 -2.22 3.84
CA CYS A 71 5.28 -3.16 3.74
C CYS A 71 4.65 -3.42 5.13
N ASP A 72 5.47 -3.64 6.16
CA ASP A 72 4.99 -3.81 7.53
C ASP A 72 4.22 -2.57 8.02
N ALA A 73 4.74 -1.37 7.78
CA ALA A 73 4.07 -0.12 8.14
C ALA A 73 2.74 0.04 7.40
N MET A 74 2.69 -0.25 6.10
CA MET A 74 1.45 -0.20 5.32
C MET A 74 0.42 -1.21 5.82
N ARG A 75 0.83 -2.43 6.19
CA ARG A 75 -0.07 -3.43 6.79
C ARG A 75 -0.67 -2.94 8.12
N LEU A 76 0.13 -2.29 8.96
CA LEU A 76 -0.37 -1.70 10.22
C LEU A 76 -1.41 -0.61 9.95
N ILE A 77 -1.16 0.26 8.97
CA ILE A 77 -2.11 1.31 8.60
C ILE A 77 -3.41 0.69 8.08
N VAL A 78 -3.32 -0.31 7.19
CA VAL A 78 -4.51 -1.03 6.68
C VAL A 78 -5.27 -1.72 7.81
N ALA A 79 -4.58 -2.30 8.79
CA ALA A 79 -5.21 -2.95 9.94
C ALA A 79 -5.94 -1.97 10.88
N ILE A 80 -5.42 -0.75 11.04
CA ILE A 80 -6.07 0.34 11.80
C ILE A 80 -7.29 0.86 11.03
N HIS A 81 -7.14 1.07 9.72
CA HIS A 81 -8.17 1.57 8.82
C HIS A 81 -8.95 0.41 8.17
N ARG A 82 -9.54 -0.43 8.99
CA ARG A 82 -10.37 -1.56 8.55
C ARG A 82 -11.85 -1.20 8.55
N ALA A 83 -12.65 -1.98 7.81
CA ALA A 83 -14.10 -1.89 7.90
C ALA A 83 -14.58 -2.26 9.32
N TYR A 84 -15.59 -1.57 9.79
CA TYR A 84 -16.26 -1.92 11.04
C TYR A 84 -16.88 -3.30 10.91
N GLN A 85 -16.71 -4.12 11.94
CA GLN A 85 -17.38 -5.41 12.05
C GLN A 85 -18.19 -5.39 13.35
N PRO A 86 -19.53 -5.46 13.27
CA PRO A 86 -20.37 -5.49 14.47
C PRO A 86 -20.03 -6.73 15.27
N VAL A 87 -19.80 -6.53 16.57
CA VAL A 87 -19.63 -7.63 17.53
C VAL A 87 -20.98 -7.83 18.20
N GLY A 88 -21.69 -8.90 17.84
CA GLY A 88 -22.97 -9.23 18.45
C GLY A 88 -23.96 -9.92 17.51
N ASP A 89 -25.14 -10.17 18.03
CA ASP A 89 -26.24 -10.82 17.30
C ASP A 89 -26.73 -9.87 16.16
N PRO A 90 -26.74 -10.32 14.89
CA PRO A 90 -27.18 -9.52 13.74
C PRO A 90 -28.63 -8.99 13.87
N VAL A 91 -29.43 -9.53 14.77
CA VAL A 91 -30.81 -9.09 15.05
C VAL A 91 -30.87 -7.69 15.68
N PHE A 92 -29.78 -7.20 16.28
CA PHE A 92 -29.73 -5.90 16.97
C PHE A 92 -28.88 -4.84 16.26
N SER A 93 -28.37 -5.10 15.06
CA SER A 93 -27.70 -4.06 14.28
C SER A 93 -28.76 -3.17 13.62
N PRO A 94 -28.88 -1.88 13.98
CA PRO A 94 -29.81 -0.98 13.31
C PRO A 94 -29.42 -0.87 11.83
N ASP A 95 -30.41 -0.88 10.93
CA ASP A 95 -30.22 -0.82 9.46
C ASP A 95 -29.40 0.41 8.97
N TRP A 96 -29.17 1.42 9.84
CA TRP A 96 -28.34 2.60 9.56
C TRP A 96 -26.84 2.40 9.92
N LEU A 97 -26.47 1.29 10.56
CA LEU A 97 -25.09 0.87 10.73
C LEU A 97 -24.67 0.07 9.50
N SER A 98 -24.37 0.74 8.39
CA SER A 98 -23.67 0.07 7.29
C SER A 98 -22.35 -0.47 7.83
N ASP A 99 -22.14 -1.77 7.70
CA ASP A 99 -21.02 -2.51 8.30
C ASP A 99 -19.66 -2.20 7.68
N ASP A 100 -19.60 -1.20 6.78
CA ASP A 100 -18.46 -0.97 5.89
C ASP A 100 -17.71 0.35 6.15
N TRP A 101 -18.02 1.10 7.22
CA TRP A 101 -17.31 2.34 7.51
C TRP A 101 -15.90 2.09 8.10
N CYS A 102 -14.97 3.04 7.88
CA CYS A 102 -13.60 2.92 8.35
C CYS A 102 -13.48 3.20 9.86
N VAL A 103 -13.06 2.20 10.65
CA VAL A 103 -12.84 2.34 12.10
C VAL A 103 -11.71 3.33 12.41
N GLY A 104 -10.65 3.34 11.62
CA GLY A 104 -9.48 4.18 11.87
C GLY A 104 -9.70 5.67 11.65
N CYS A 105 -10.67 6.05 10.78
CA CYS A 105 -11.01 7.45 10.55
C CYS A 105 -11.94 8.03 11.63
N CYS A 106 -12.69 7.18 12.34
CA CYS A 106 -13.60 7.56 13.41
C CYS A 106 -14.61 8.66 13.00
N TYR A 107 -14.72 9.69 13.84
CA TYR A 107 -15.66 10.80 13.71
C TYR A 107 -14.90 12.12 13.57
N ASN A 108 -15.50 13.09 12.89
CA ASN A 108 -15.03 14.48 12.86
C ASN A 108 -15.39 15.20 14.19
N SER A 109 -15.03 16.49 14.28
CA SER A 109 -15.35 17.35 15.44
C SER A 109 -16.84 17.50 15.72
N ASP A 110 -17.69 17.25 14.72
CA ASP A 110 -19.16 17.39 14.78
C ASP A 110 -19.86 16.06 15.07
N GLU A 111 -19.09 15.03 15.49
CA GLU A 111 -19.54 13.68 15.76
C GLU A 111 -20.14 12.96 14.54
N GLU A 112 -19.83 13.43 13.33
CA GLU A 112 -20.21 12.78 12.08
C GLU A 112 -19.10 11.80 11.64
N ARG A 113 -19.49 10.68 11.04
CA ARG A 113 -18.53 9.73 10.47
C ARG A 113 -17.78 10.35 9.29
N ILE A 114 -16.46 10.23 9.29
CA ILE A 114 -15.62 10.74 8.19
C ILE A 114 -15.85 9.93 6.91
N THR A 115 -16.13 8.61 7.04
CA THR A 115 -16.34 7.72 5.90
C THR A 115 -17.65 6.96 6.03
N GLN A 116 -18.41 6.86 4.95
CA GLN A 116 -19.62 6.04 4.85
C GLN A 116 -19.28 4.58 4.47
N HIS A 117 -18.22 4.40 3.70
CA HIS A 117 -17.73 3.11 3.22
C HIS A 117 -16.20 3.05 3.35
N ILE A 118 -15.64 1.85 3.55
CA ILE A 118 -14.19 1.66 3.71
C ILE A 118 -13.41 2.11 2.47
N ASP A 119 -13.95 1.95 1.27
CA ASP A 119 -13.33 2.39 0.03
C ASP A 119 -13.26 3.93 -0.10
N ASP A 120 -13.99 4.68 0.75
CA ASP A 120 -13.92 6.14 0.85
C ASP A 120 -12.88 6.63 1.86
N CYS A 121 -12.18 5.71 2.54
CA CYS A 121 -11.18 6.06 3.53
C CYS A 121 -10.02 6.86 2.89
N PRO A 122 -9.82 8.13 3.28
CA PRO A 122 -8.82 8.99 2.65
C PRO A 122 -7.39 8.48 2.88
N ILE A 123 -7.15 7.78 3.98
CA ILE A 123 -5.84 7.21 4.29
C ILE A 123 -5.54 6.01 3.39
N LEU A 124 -6.52 5.10 3.21
CA LEU A 124 -6.35 3.96 2.31
C LEU A 124 -6.25 4.40 0.85
N ARG A 125 -7.01 5.42 0.43
CA ARG A 125 -6.87 6.02 -0.91
C ARG A 125 -5.48 6.62 -1.11
N ALA A 126 -4.97 7.36 -0.14
CA ALA A 126 -3.61 7.91 -0.20
C ALA A 126 -2.54 6.81 -0.32
N LEU A 127 -2.70 5.69 0.41
CA LEU A 127 -1.81 4.52 0.28
C LEU A 127 -1.90 3.84 -1.08
N ALA A 128 -3.01 3.93 -1.79
CA ALA A 128 -3.21 3.31 -3.09
C ALA A 128 -2.61 4.15 -4.25
N LEU A 129 -2.38 5.45 -4.08
CA LEU A 129 -1.87 6.33 -5.12
C LEU A 129 -0.56 5.86 -5.78
N PRO A 130 0.44 5.32 -5.07
CA PRO A 130 1.64 4.77 -5.70
C PRO A 130 1.35 3.68 -6.73
N PHE A 131 0.20 3.01 -6.62
CA PHE A 131 -0.23 1.93 -7.50
C PHE A 131 -1.25 2.37 -8.56
N ALA A 132 -1.41 3.68 -8.80
CA ALA A 132 -2.43 4.22 -9.72
C ALA A 132 -2.26 3.75 -11.19
N ALA A 133 -1.06 3.34 -11.58
CA ALA A 133 -0.80 2.74 -12.91
C ALA A 133 -1.15 1.24 -13.00
N HIS A 134 -1.49 0.60 -11.88
CA HIS A 134 -1.81 -0.83 -11.87
C HIS A 134 -3.16 -1.10 -12.53
N PRO A 135 -3.29 -2.16 -13.38
CA PRO A 135 -4.52 -2.43 -14.13
C PRO A 135 -5.76 -2.72 -13.24
N GLU A 136 -5.57 -3.15 -12.00
CA GLU A 136 -6.66 -3.35 -11.04
C GLU A 136 -6.99 -2.11 -10.20
N PHE A 137 -6.22 -1.00 -10.36
CA PHE A 137 -6.53 0.26 -9.68
C PHE A 137 -7.82 0.85 -10.25
N ARG A 138 -8.74 1.24 -9.38
CA ARG A 138 -10.00 1.84 -9.80
C ARG A 138 -9.91 3.36 -9.75
N ALA A 139 -10.40 4.02 -10.79
CA ALA A 139 -10.41 5.48 -10.89
C ALA A 139 -11.16 6.17 -9.73
N GLU A 140 -12.15 5.47 -9.13
CA GLU A 140 -12.91 5.94 -7.98
C GLU A 140 -12.11 6.06 -6.68
N TRP A 141 -10.92 5.45 -6.63
CA TRP A 141 -10.00 5.55 -5.47
C TRP A 141 -9.04 6.75 -5.55
N ASN A 142 -9.10 7.51 -6.64
CA ASN A 142 -8.24 8.67 -6.87
C ASN A 142 -8.74 9.93 -6.15
#